data_16bf5b161166a45fd0e494a545f4d1f5
#
_entry.id   16bf5b161166a45fd0e494a545f4d1f5
#
_cell.length_a   1.000
_cell.length_b   1.000
_cell.length_c   1.000
_cell.angle_alpha   90.00
_cell.angle_beta   90.00
_cell.angle_gamma   90.00
#
_symmetry.space_group_name_H-M   'P 1'
#
loop_
_entity.id
_entity.type
_entity.pdbx_description
1 polymer ?
#
loop_
_entity_poly.entity_id
_entity_poly.type
_entity_poly.pdbx_seq_one_letter_code
_entity_poly.pdbx_strand_id
1 'polypeptide(L)'
;MLFRSCRLPAPDGQRHDTPYKLAGPLCDGGDVYFDVEGKKRLPDHRLLPENIEPNEVLAFLNAGAYTVAQESQYNGRFLPAVVVVRQDGKTELIRRRECFEDLIASDV
;
A
#
# COMPACT_ATOMS: atom_id res chain seq x y z
N MET A 1 -8.01 -13.71 2.74
CA MET A 1 -8.18 -12.59 1.79
C MET A 1 -6.93 -12.55 0.93
N LEU A 2 -7.06 -12.68 -0.38
CA LEU A 2 -5.90 -12.70 -1.29
C LEU A 2 -5.64 -11.27 -1.76
N PHE A 3 -4.64 -10.61 -1.20
CA PHE A 3 -4.18 -9.34 -1.72
C PHE A 3 -3.45 -9.58 -3.04
N ARG A 4 -3.87 -8.92 -4.10
CA ARG A 4 -3.12 -8.85 -5.34
C ARG A 4 -2.34 -7.53 -5.37
N SER A 5 -1.10 -7.58 -5.80
CA SER A 5 -0.29 -6.40 -6.08
C SER A 5 0.01 -6.32 -7.56
N CYS A 6 0.07 -5.12 -8.09
CA CYS A 6 0.49 -4.88 -9.46
C CYS A 6 1.35 -3.62 -9.54
N ARG A 7 2.24 -3.58 -10.51
CA ARG A 7 3.00 -2.38 -10.88
C ARG A 7 2.11 -1.40 -11.65
N LEU A 8 2.30 -0.12 -11.43
CA LEU A 8 1.61 0.94 -12.16
C LEU A 8 2.61 1.85 -12.89
N PRO A 9 2.34 2.23 -14.16
CA PRO A 9 1.30 1.66 -15.01
C PRO A 9 1.57 0.18 -15.30
N ALA A 10 0.51 -0.59 -15.53
CA ALA A 10 0.63 -2.01 -15.87
C ALA A 10 0.61 -2.16 -17.40
N PRO A 11 1.77 -2.28 -18.07
CA PRO A 11 1.81 -2.50 -19.51
C PRO A 11 1.14 -3.82 -19.88
N ASP A 12 0.43 -3.85 -20.98
CA ASP A 12 -0.18 -5.06 -21.50
C ASP A 12 0.88 -6.14 -21.73
N GLY A 13 0.57 -7.36 -21.30
CA GLY A 13 1.45 -8.51 -21.48
C GLY A 13 2.64 -8.60 -20.52
N GLN A 14 2.74 -7.73 -19.52
CA GLN A 14 3.81 -7.79 -18.53
C GLN A 14 3.66 -9.05 -17.66
N ARG A 15 4.71 -9.86 -17.61
CA ARG A 15 4.73 -11.09 -16.79
C ARG A 15 4.98 -10.72 -15.32
N HIS A 16 4.25 -11.38 -14.42
CA HIS A 16 4.39 -11.28 -12.97
C HIS A 16 4.90 -12.62 -12.47
N ASP A 17 6.17 -12.89 -12.64
CA ASP A 17 6.80 -14.18 -12.35
C ASP A 17 8.05 -14.09 -11.46
N THR A 18 8.47 -12.89 -11.10
CA THR A 18 9.62 -12.68 -10.23
C THR A 18 9.17 -12.51 -8.77
N PRO A 19 9.72 -13.30 -7.82
CA PRO A 19 9.31 -13.23 -6.42
C PRO A 19 9.97 -12.03 -5.69
N TYR A 20 9.14 -11.21 -5.05
CA TYR A 20 9.57 -10.10 -4.21
C TYR A 20 9.02 -10.23 -2.80
N LYS A 21 9.80 -9.86 -1.80
CA LYS A 21 9.32 -9.57 -0.45
C LYS A 21 9.02 -8.09 -0.34
N LEU A 22 7.79 -7.76 0.03
CA LEU A 22 7.36 -6.37 0.15
C LEU A 22 7.32 -5.96 1.63
N ALA A 23 7.89 -4.80 1.91
CA ALA A 23 7.88 -4.19 3.24
C ALA A 23 7.53 -2.70 3.12
N GLY A 24 7.00 -2.13 4.17
CA GLY A 24 6.78 -0.70 4.29
C GLY A 24 8.01 0.02 4.85
N PRO A 25 7.96 1.36 4.93
CA PRO A 25 9.06 2.19 5.38
C PRO A 25 9.05 2.46 6.89
N LEU A 26 8.19 1.81 7.67
CA LEU A 26 8.07 2.08 9.09
C LEU A 26 9.20 1.43 9.88
N CYS A 27 9.57 2.03 11.01
CA CYS A 27 10.49 1.45 11.97
C CYS A 27 9.76 0.37 12.80
N ASP A 28 9.34 -0.69 12.13
CA ASP A 28 8.55 -1.78 12.70
C ASP A 28 8.79 -3.08 11.93
N GLY A 29 9.20 -4.14 12.61
CA GLY A 29 9.41 -5.45 12.01
C GLY A 29 8.11 -6.12 11.50
N GLY A 30 6.95 -5.61 11.90
CA GLY A 30 5.64 -6.05 11.42
C GLY A 30 5.14 -5.33 10.17
N ASP A 31 5.83 -4.28 9.73
CA ASP A 31 5.47 -3.54 8.50
C ASP A 31 5.91 -4.29 7.23
N VAL A 32 5.37 -5.48 7.08
CA VAL A 32 5.70 -6.40 5.98
C VAL A 32 4.45 -7.03 5.40
N TYR A 33 4.52 -7.39 4.12
CA TYR A 33 3.43 -8.00 3.36
C TYR A 33 3.73 -9.46 2.97
N PHE A 34 4.53 -10.14 3.80
CA PHE A 34 4.88 -11.55 3.66
C PHE A 34 4.82 -12.27 5.02
N ASP A 35 4.82 -13.59 5.02
CA ASP A 35 4.76 -14.39 6.25
C ASP A 35 6.12 -14.40 6.94
N VAL A 36 6.19 -13.76 8.12
CA VAL A 36 7.44 -13.69 8.92
C VAL A 36 7.58 -14.87 9.86
N GLU A 37 6.45 -15.40 10.35
CA GLU A 37 6.45 -16.35 11.46
C GLU A 37 6.19 -17.80 11.02
N GLY A 38 6.11 -18.06 9.73
CA GLY A 38 5.78 -19.38 9.20
C GLY A 38 4.33 -19.83 9.50
N LYS A 39 3.47 -18.90 9.95
CA LYS A 39 2.06 -19.18 10.25
C LYS A 39 1.19 -19.30 9.01
N LYS A 40 1.76 -19.11 7.83
CA LYS A 40 1.11 -19.20 6.52
C LYS A 40 -0.14 -18.34 6.38
N ARG A 41 -0.18 -17.20 7.08
CA ARG A 41 -1.28 -16.22 6.99
C ARG A 41 -1.17 -15.34 5.76
N LEU A 42 0.06 -15.09 5.32
CA LEU A 42 0.40 -14.38 4.10
C LEU A 42 1.30 -15.27 3.24
N PRO A 43 1.35 -15.07 1.91
CA PRO A 43 2.37 -15.70 1.07
C PRO A 43 3.77 -15.22 1.45
N ASP A 44 4.78 -16.07 1.28
CA ASP A 44 6.18 -15.74 1.55
C ASP A 44 6.70 -14.61 0.64
N HIS A 45 6.10 -14.45 -0.52
CA HIS A 45 6.49 -13.46 -1.52
C HIS A 45 5.29 -13.03 -2.38
N ARG A 46 5.48 -11.98 -3.16
CA ARG A 46 4.56 -11.53 -4.21
C ARG A 46 5.22 -11.67 -5.56
N LEU A 47 4.49 -12.14 -6.55
CA LEU A 47 4.98 -12.21 -7.92
C LEU A 47 4.72 -10.84 -8.58
N LEU A 48 5.78 -10.22 -9.03
CA LEU A 48 5.77 -8.92 -9.72
C LEU A 48 6.63 -9.03 -10.98
N PRO A 49 6.60 -8.04 -11.86
CA PRO A 49 7.49 -7.96 -12.99
C PRO A 49 8.96 -7.96 -12.57
N GLU A 50 9.81 -8.52 -13.40
CA GLU A 50 11.25 -8.35 -13.28
C GLU A 50 11.65 -6.86 -13.41
N ASN A 51 12.74 -6.49 -12.77
CA ASN A 51 13.33 -5.14 -12.88
C ASN A 51 12.41 -3.99 -12.42
N ILE A 52 11.88 -4.10 -11.19
CA ILE A 52 11.21 -2.97 -10.54
C ILE A 52 12.28 -1.97 -10.09
N GLU A 53 12.15 -0.74 -10.59
CA GLU A 53 13.09 0.35 -10.30
C GLU A 53 12.62 1.21 -9.12
N PRO A 54 13.53 1.92 -8.43
CA PRO A 54 13.16 2.92 -7.43
C PRO A 54 12.15 3.95 -7.96
N ASN A 55 11.19 4.33 -7.13
CA ASN A 55 10.10 5.25 -7.42
C ASN A 55 8.97 4.69 -8.31
N GLU A 56 9.01 3.43 -8.66
CA GLU A 56 7.84 2.78 -9.26
C GLU A 56 6.72 2.59 -8.23
N VAL A 57 5.49 2.65 -8.72
CA VAL A 57 4.30 2.55 -7.87
C VAL A 57 3.75 1.13 -7.90
N LEU A 58 3.52 0.57 -6.74
CA LEU A 58 2.82 -0.71 -6.57
C LEU A 58 1.42 -0.46 -6.02
N ALA A 59 0.42 -1.18 -6.54
CA ALA A 59 -0.94 -1.15 -6.04
C ALA A 59 -1.27 -2.46 -5.31
N PHE A 60 -1.81 -2.34 -4.10
CA PHE A 60 -2.43 -3.46 -3.39
C PHE A 60 -3.92 -3.49 -3.69
N LEU A 61 -4.35 -4.50 -4.43
CA LEU A 61 -5.74 -4.65 -4.82
C LEU A 61 -6.55 -5.35 -3.71
N ASN A 62 -7.83 -5.01 -3.62
CA ASN A 62 -8.77 -5.57 -2.63
C ASN A 62 -8.35 -5.34 -1.17
N ALA A 63 -7.70 -4.22 -0.88
CA ALA A 63 -7.12 -3.89 0.41
C ALA A 63 -7.96 -2.92 1.26
N GLY A 64 -9.05 -2.34 0.75
CA GLY A 64 -9.70 -1.17 1.34
C GLY A 64 -10.46 -1.40 2.65
N ALA A 65 -11.01 -2.59 2.90
CA ALA A 65 -12.00 -2.82 3.96
C ALA A 65 -11.49 -2.50 5.38
N TYR A 66 -10.26 -2.82 5.71
CA TYR A 66 -9.66 -2.51 7.01
C TYR A 66 -8.52 -1.50 6.91
N THR A 67 -7.91 -1.36 5.76
CA THR A 67 -6.72 -0.52 5.56
C THR A 67 -7.00 0.94 5.89
N VAL A 68 -8.09 1.50 5.35
CA VAL A 68 -8.47 2.89 5.62
C VAL A 68 -8.98 3.09 7.06
N ALA A 69 -9.71 2.12 7.61
CA ALA A 69 -10.27 2.22 8.95
C ALA A 69 -9.23 2.05 10.08
N GLN A 70 -8.10 1.39 9.80
CA GLN A 70 -7.02 1.14 10.74
C GLN A 70 -5.79 2.00 10.49
N GLU A 71 -5.86 2.95 9.57
CA GLU A 71 -4.78 3.92 9.35
C GLU A 71 -4.48 4.67 10.64
N SER A 72 -3.21 4.91 10.89
CA SER A 72 -2.75 5.66 12.05
C SER A 72 -1.52 6.49 11.70
N GLN A 73 -1.23 7.48 12.54
CA GLN A 73 -0.03 8.32 12.43
C GLN A 73 1.20 7.65 13.08
N TYR A 74 1.20 6.32 13.12
CA TYR A 74 2.28 5.54 13.71
C TYR A 74 3.64 5.92 13.08
N ASN A 75 4.66 6.01 13.92
CA ASN A 75 6.00 6.50 13.53
C ASN A 75 6.00 7.93 12.94
N GLY A 76 5.03 8.77 13.29
CA GLY A 76 4.92 10.14 12.80
C GLY A 76 4.60 10.25 11.32
N ARG A 77 4.00 9.23 10.73
CA ARG A 77 3.59 9.26 9.32
C ARG A 77 2.24 9.93 9.14
N PHE A 78 2.14 10.75 8.12
CA PHE A 78 0.89 11.41 7.74
C PHE A 78 -0.08 10.42 7.09
N LEU A 79 -1.37 10.55 7.37
CA LEU A 79 -2.39 9.76 6.68
C LEU A 79 -2.42 10.11 5.19
N PRO A 80 -2.51 9.11 4.31
CA PRO A 80 -2.55 9.33 2.87
C PRO A 80 -3.86 9.95 2.41
N ALA A 81 -3.87 10.51 1.21
CA ALA A 81 -5.09 10.93 0.55
C ALA A 81 -5.98 9.73 0.23
N VAL A 82 -7.30 9.95 0.25
CA VAL A 82 -8.28 8.96 -0.20
C VAL A 82 -9.03 9.51 -1.40
N VAL A 83 -9.07 8.73 -2.46
CA VAL A 83 -9.70 9.08 -3.74
C VAL A 83 -10.73 8.01 -4.09
N VAL A 84 -11.90 8.44 -4.51
CA VAL A 84 -12.91 7.56 -5.11
C VAL A 84 -12.79 7.62 -6.63
N VAL A 85 -12.79 6.47 -7.26
CA VAL A 85 -12.92 6.35 -8.71
C VAL A 85 -14.37 5.96 -9.00
N ARG A 86 -15.10 6.83 -9.69
CA ARG A 86 -16.49 6.63 -10.07
C ARG A 86 -16.60 5.65 -11.26
N GLN A 87 -17.78 5.10 -11.50
CA GLN A 87 -18.01 4.17 -12.61
C GLN A 87 -17.75 4.81 -13.99
N ASP A 88 -17.90 6.12 -14.11
CA ASP A 88 -17.59 6.90 -15.32
C ASP A 88 -16.08 7.21 -15.48
N GLY A 89 -15.25 6.67 -14.59
CA GLY A 89 -13.80 6.87 -14.57
C GLY A 89 -13.34 8.18 -13.92
N LYS A 90 -14.26 9.04 -13.49
CA LYS A 90 -13.88 10.27 -12.77
C LYS A 90 -13.35 9.97 -11.39
N THR A 91 -12.36 10.75 -10.99
CA THR A 91 -11.77 10.69 -9.65
C THR A 91 -12.26 11.84 -8.78
N GLU A 92 -12.50 11.55 -7.52
CA GLU A 92 -12.93 12.52 -6.51
C GLU A 92 -12.08 12.35 -5.26
N LEU A 93 -11.46 13.45 -4.80
CA LEU A 93 -10.70 13.47 -3.55
C LEU A 93 -11.70 13.57 -2.39
N ILE A 94 -11.80 12.52 -1.57
CA ILE A 94 -12.69 12.49 -0.39
C ILE A 94 -11.96 12.74 0.93
N ARG A 95 -10.65 12.56 0.95
CA ARG A 95 -9.77 12.97 2.05
C ARG A 95 -8.45 13.46 1.48
N ARG A 96 -8.04 14.68 1.84
CA ARG A 96 -6.71 15.17 1.47
C ARG A 96 -5.62 14.42 2.24
N ARG A 97 -4.42 14.44 1.73
CA ARG A 97 -3.24 13.99 2.49
C ARG A 97 -3.02 14.91 3.70
N GLU A 98 -2.66 14.34 4.83
CA GLU A 98 -2.24 15.12 6.00
C GLU A 98 -0.92 15.85 5.76
N CYS A 99 -0.74 16.91 6.53
CA CYS A 99 0.49 17.68 6.66
C CYS A 99 0.94 17.70 8.13
N PHE A 100 2.03 18.39 8.42
CA PHE A 100 2.60 18.44 9.77
C PHE A 100 1.62 19.06 10.79
N GLU A 101 0.87 20.07 10.38
CA GLU A 101 -0.12 20.74 11.21
C GLU A 101 -1.25 19.79 11.67
N ASP A 102 -1.61 18.84 10.84
CA ASP A 102 -2.61 17.82 11.22
C ASP A 102 -2.06 16.87 12.29
N LEU A 103 -0.77 16.53 12.19
CA LEU A 103 -0.10 15.62 13.12
C LEU A 103 -0.07 16.20 14.55
N ILE A 104 0.16 17.49 14.67
CA ILE A 104 0.30 18.22 15.94
C ILE A 104 -0.97 18.96 16.37
N ALA A 105 -2.08 18.77 15.67
CA ALA A 105 -3.31 19.56 15.88
C ALA A 105 -3.88 19.49 17.31
N SER A 106 -3.57 18.44 18.06
CA SER A 106 -3.99 18.27 19.47
C SER A 106 -2.91 18.63 20.49
N ASP A 107 -1.72 19.01 20.05
CA ASP A 107 -0.62 19.36 20.95
C ASP A 107 -0.82 20.79 21.50
N VAL A 108 -0.47 21.03 22.77
CA VAL A 108 -0.61 22.29 23.51
C VAL A 108 0.70 22.74 24.11
#